data_fc12d893a240a41c8b99d4ffa2d6ae89
#
_entry.id   fc12d893a240a41c8b99d4ffa2d6ae89
#
_cell.length_a   1.000
_cell.length_b   1.000
_cell.length_c   1.000
_cell.angle_alpha   90.00
_cell.angle_beta   90.00
_cell.angle_gamma   90.00
#
_symmetry.space_group_name_H-M   'P 1'
#
loop_
_entity.id
_entity.type
_entity.pdbx_description
1 polymer ?
#
loop_
_entity_poly.entity_id
_entity_poly.type
_entity_poly.pdbx_seq_one_letter_code
_entity_poly.pdbx_strand_id
1 'polypeptide(L)'
;RQSELKPYVRMLSSLRAKDGVYSVLGNHDYSYYVNADSLTCLRQEQETRRQEWQMGWHLLLNEHAVVHRGSDSIYVAGTENFKKPAHANVAKALRGIRPGHFVLMLQHIPTQWEDMAPSRINLVYGRKGEVLVAPQLTLSGHTHAGQISVFGLRPTMFAPYDYGLYEREGCQLFTTAGLGGVVPIRVGSTAEIVVITLK
;
A
#
# COMPACT_ATOMS: atom_id res chain seq x y z
N ARG A 1 12.69 7.88 -0.47
CA ARG A 1 13.23 8.99 -1.29
C ARG A 1 14.01 8.42 -2.46
N GLN A 2 14.08 9.18 -3.56
CA GLN A 2 14.81 8.78 -4.78
C GLN A 2 16.27 8.36 -4.51
N SER A 3 16.98 9.10 -3.65
CA SER A 3 18.35 8.77 -3.27
C SER A 3 18.47 7.46 -2.49
N GLU A 4 17.46 7.08 -1.74
CA GLU A 4 17.40 5.84 -0.96
C GLU A 4 17.03 4.65 -1.85
N LEU A 5 16.18 4.85 -2.86
CA LEU A 5 15.79 3.83 -3.84
C LEU A 5 16.93 3.49 -4.83
N LYS A 6 17.68 4.50 -5.26
CA LYS A 6 18.71 4.39 -6.32
C LYS A 6 19.68 3.20 -6.16
N PRO A 7 20.24 2.89 -4.98
CA PRO A 7 21.14 1.75 -4.81
C PRO A 7 20.48 0.39 -5.09
N TYR A 8 19.16 0.31 -4.95
CA TYR A 8 18.39 -0.93 -5.04
C TYR A 8 17.69 -1.11 -6.38
N VAL A 9 17.65 -0.10 -7.25
CA VAL A 9 16.94 -0.13 -8.54
C VAL A 9 17.32 -1.35 -9.36
N ARG A 10 18.63 -1.67 -9.49
CA ARG A 10 19.09 -2.84 -10.26
C ARG A 10 18.53 -4.15 -9.70
N MET A 11 18.57 -4.34 -8.39
CA MET A 11 18.04 -5.53 -7.72
C MET A 11 16.52 -5.61 -7.88
N LEU A 12 15.83 -4.52 -7.61
CA LEU A 12 14.36 -4.43 -7.71
C LEU A 12 13.88 -4.61 -9.16
N SER A 13 14.62 -4.08 -10.14
CA SER A 13 14.34 -4.31 -11.57
C SER A 13 14.49 -5.77 -11.99
N SER A 14 15.13 -6.62 -11.20
CA SER A 14 15.25 -8.05 -11.50
C SER A 14 14.07 -8.89 -11.04
N LEU A 15 13.18 -8.34 -10.22
CA LEU A 15 11.96 -9.02 -9.80
C LEU A 15 11.10 -9.38 -11.00
N ARG A 16 10.66 -10.63 -11.04
CA ARG A 16 9.78 -11.17 -12.10
C ARG A 16 8.62 -11.89 -11.45
N ALA A 17 7.42 -11.57 -11.89
CA ALA A 17 6.20 -12.26 -11.52
C ALA A 17 5.36 -12.49 -12.78
N LYS A 18 4.68 -13.64 -12.85
CA LYS A 18 3.85 -14.00 -13.99
C LYS A 18 2.75 -12.98 -14.26
N ASP A 19 2.18 -12.43 -13.19
CA ASP A 19 1.04 -11.52 -13.25
C ASP A 19 1.44 -10.05 -12.98
N GLY A 20 2.74 -9.76 -13.02
CA GLY A 20 3.28 -8.41 -12.79
C GLY A 20 3.74 -8.14 -11.35
N VAL A 21 4.43 -7.03 -11.18
CA VAL A 21 4.84 -6.47 -9.89
C VAL A 21 4.06 -5.19 -9.69
N TYR A 22 3.37 -5.07 -8.58
CA TYR A 22 2.51 -3.92 -8.25
C TYR A 22 3.07 -3.14 -7.08
N SER A 23 2.98 -1.83 -7.13
CA SER A 23 3.44 -0.93 -6.07
C SER A 23 2.45 0.20 -5.79
N VAL A 24 2.55 0.79 -4.62
CA VAL A 24 1.89 2.02 -4.21
C VAL A 24 2.88 2.90 -3.46
N LEU A 25 2.68 4.21 -3.50
CA LEU A 25 3.53 5.16 -2.80
C LEU A 25 3.13 5.30 -1.32
N GLY A 26 4.17 5.43 -0.48
CA GLY A 26 4.02 5.77 0.93
C GLY A 26 4.32 7.25 1.21
N ASN A 27 4.15 7.67 2.44
CA ASN A 27 4.33 9.06 2.86
C ASN A 27 5.75 9.61 2.62
N HIS A 28 6.78 8.75 2.60
CA HIS A 28 8.16 9.16 2.34
C HIS A 28 8.47 9.37 0.84
N ASP A 29 7.62 8.92 -0.06
CA ASP A 29 7.83 9.05 -1.51
C ASP A 29 7.42 10.42 -2.05
N TYR A 30 6.68 11.20 -1.26
CA TYR A 30 6.17 12.53 -1.64
C TYR A 30 7.05 13.69 -1.20
N SER A 31 8.27 13.45 -0.79
CA SER A 31 9.23 14.49 -0.36
C SER A 31 8.72 15.43 0.76
N TYR A 32 7.60 15.11 1.39
CA TYR A 32 6.98 15.93 2.46
C TYR A 32 7.92 16.18 3.65
N TYR A 33 8.80 15.21 3.91
CA TYR A 33 9.77 15.26 5.01
C TYR A 33 11.14 15.79 4.57
N VAL A 34 11.24 16.28 3.35
CA VAL A 34 12.48 16.86 2.81
C VAL A 34 12.46 18.37 3.06
N ASN A 35 13.50 18.86 3.71
CA ASN A 35 13.68 20.31 3.88
C ASN A 35 14.30 20.90 2.59
N ALA A 36 13.47 21.10 1.58
CA ALA A 36 13.84 21.64 0.28
C ALA A 36 12.71 22.55 -0.28
N ASP A 37 13.02 23.32 -1.30
CA ASP A 37 12.00 24.11 -2.01
C ASP A 37 10.99 23.22 -2.75
N SER A 38 9.82 23.78 -3.02
CA SER A 38 8.70 23.03 -3.63
C SER A 38 9.04 22.44 -5.00
N LEU A 39 9.88 23.09 -5.79
CA LEU A 39 10.28 22.59 -7.11
C LEU A 39 11.20 21.37 -6.98
N THR A 40 12.13 21.38 -6.04
CA THR A 40 13.00 20.25 -5.71
C THR A 40 12.18 19.06 -5.20
N CYS A 41 11.23 19.30 -4.30
CA CYS A 41 10.32 18.27 -3.81
C CYS A 41 9.54 17.62 -4.97
N LEU A 42 8.93 18.42 -5.83
CA LEU A 42 8.18 17.91 -6.98
C LEU A 42 9.04 17.08 -7.94
N ARG A 43 10.27 17.54 -8.22
CA ARG A 43 11.21 16.78 -9.06
C ARG A 43 11.57 15.42 -8.46
N GLN A 44 11.79 15.36 -7.15
CA GLN A 44 12.10 14.11 -6.45
C GLN A 44 10.92 13.13 -6.51
N GLU A 45 9.70 13.60 -6.32
CA GLU A 45 8.49 12.79 -6.44
C GLU A 45 8.32 12.23 -7.86
N GLN A 46 8.45 13.07 -8.87
CA GLN A 46 8.40 12.66 -10.27
C GLN A 46 9.47 11.63 -10.61
N GLU A 47 10.68 11.82 -10.08
CA GLU A 47 11.78 10.88 -10.30
C GLU A 47 11.54 9.54 -9.61
N THR A 48 10.99 9.51 -8.38
CA THR A 48 10.60 8.26 -7.70
C THR A 48 9.59 7.49 -8.54
N ARG A 49 8.53 8.13 -9.01
CA ARG A 49 7.52 7.53 -9.91
C ARG A 49 8.15 7.01 -11.21
N ARG A 50 9.03 7.79 -11.82
CA ARG A 50 9.73 7.41 -13.04
C ARG A 50 10.61 6.17 -12.84
N GLN A 51 11.31 6.07 -11.72
CA GLN A 51 12.14 4.92 -11.39
C GLN A 51 11.31 3.64 -11.22
N GLU A 52 10.16 3.69 -10.57
CA GLU A 52 9.27 2.54 -10.44
C GLU A 52 8.76 2.05 -11.81
N TRP A 53 8.34 2.95 -12.68
CA TRP A 53 7.97 2.59 -14.05
C TRP A 53 9.14 2.00 -14.85
N GLN A 54 10.35 2.54 -14.69
CA GLN A 54 11.55 1.98 -15.36
C GLN A 54 11.94 0.60 -14.84
N MET A 55 11.61 0.27 -13.59
CA MET A 55 11.74 -1.08 -13.05
C MET A 55 10.74 -2.08 -13.67
N GLY A 56 9.76 -1.60 -14.44
CA GLY A 56 8.71 -2.41 -15.04
C GLY A 56 7.57 -2.72 -14.06
N TRP A 57 7.43 -1.95 -13.01
CA TRP A 57 6.38 -2.11 -12.01
C TRP A 57 5.09 -1.39 -12.40
N HIS A 58 3.96 -1.95 -12.01
CA HIS A 58 2.65 -1.33 -12.10
C HIS A 58 2.43 -0.45 -10.87
N LEU A 59 2.88 0.81 -10.93
CA LEU A 59 2.64 1.79 -9.87
C LEU A 59 1.19 2.25 -9.92
N LEU A 60 0.41 1.90 -8.89
CA LEU A 60 -1.02 2.21 -8.81
C LEU A 60 -1.24 3.54 -8.08
N LEU A 61 -1.70 4.55 -8.81
CA LEU A 61 -1.95 5.91 -8.33
C LEU A 61 -3.47 6.19 -8.30
N ASN A 62 -4.16 5.62 -7.29
CA ASN A 62 -5.62 5.62 -7.18
C ASN A 62 -6.29 4.94 -8.38
N GLU A 63 -5.85 3.75 -8.70
CA GLU A 63 -6.33 2.96 -9.84
C GLU A 63 -6.23 1.46 -9.55
N HIS A 64 -6.71 0.65 -10.47
CA HIS A 64 -6.60 -0.80 -10.37
C HIS A 64 -6.16 -1.43 -11.69
N ALA A 65 -5.63 -2.63 -11.57
CA ALA A 65 -5.34 -3.56 -12.67
C ALA A 65 -6.15 -4.84 -12.49
N VAL A 66 -6.36 -5.56 -13.58
CA VAL A 66 -7.05 -6.85 -13.56
C VAL A 66 -6.05 -7.96 -13.87
N VAL A 67 -6.03 -8.98 -13.03
CA VAL A 67 -5.25 -10.21 -13.25
C VAL A 67 -6.20 -11.33 -13.62
N HIS A 68 -5.97 -11.96 -14.77
CA HIS A 68 -6.80 -13.04 -15.30
C HIS A 68 -6.13 -14.40 -15.14
N ARG A 69 -6.91 -15.41 -14.77
CA ARG A 69 -6.55 -16.83 -14.74
C ARG A 69 -7.67 -17.67 -15.34
N GLY A 70 -7.53 -18.05 -16.61
CA GLY A 70 -8.62 -18.72 -17.33
C GLY A 70 -9.85 -17.82 -17.41
N SER A 71 -10.99 -18.31 -16.88
CA SER A 71 -12.25 -17.55 -16.77
C SER A 71 -12.31 -16.60 -15.58
N ASP A 72 -11.39 -16.77 -14.62
CA ASP A 72 -11.42 -16.03 -13.36
C ASP A 72 -10.58 -14.77 -13.43
N SER A 73 -10.93 -13.81 -12.59
CA SER A 73 -10.17 -12.56 -12.47
C SER A 73 -10.22 -12.02 -11.06
N ILE A 74 -9.12 -11.37 -10.67
CA ILE A 74 -9.05 -10.56 -9.47
C ILE A 74 -8.65 -9.14 -9.84
N TYR A 75 -9.07 -8.19 -9.03
CA TYR A 75 -8.67 -6.79 -9.16
C TYR A 75 -7.57 -6.49 -8.15
N VAL A 76 -6.46 -5.94 -8.61
CA VAL A 76 -5.39 -5.38 -7.76
C VAL A 76 -5.55 -3.87 -7.80
N ALA A 77 -6.12 -3.30 -6.74
CA ALA A 77 -6.35 -1.87 -6.61
C ALA A 77 -5.28 -1.25 -5.71
N GLY A 78 -4.92 0.01 -5.95
CA GLY A 78 -3.96 0.73 -5.13
C GLY A 78 -4.36 2.18 -4.92
N THR A 79 -4.14 2.68 -3.69
CA THR A 79 -4.30 4.10 -3.39
C THR A 79 -2.96 4.76 -3.16
N GLU A 80 -2.88 6.04 -3.50
CA GLU A 80 -1.81 6.92 -3.05
C GLU A 80 -1.85 7.09 -1.52
N ASN A 81 -0.93 7.87 -0.95
CA ASN A 81 -0.81 8.01 0.50
C ASN A 81 -2.06 8.65 1.14
N PHE A 82 -2.53 8.08 2.26
CA PHE A 82 -3.77 8.46 2.93
C PHE A 82 -3.64 9.72 3.80
N LYS A 83 -2.53 9.85 4.55
CA LYS A 83 -2.29 10.98 5.46
C LYS A 83 -0.97 11.66 5.13
N LYS A 84 -0.91 12.96 5.25
CA LYS A 84 0.24 13.86 5.13
C LYS A 84 1.43 13.35 4.29
N PRO A 85 1.47 13.64 2.99
CA PRO A 85 0.42 14.33 2.24
C PRO A 85 -0.73 13.40 1.88
N ALA A 86 -1.94 13.93 1.83
CA ALA A 86 -3.15 13.14 1.57
C ALA A 86 -3.50 13.21 0.07
N HIS A 87 -3.24 12.12 -0.64
CA HIS A 87 -3.52 11.97 -2.08
C HIS A 87 -4.41 10.78 -2.39
N ALA A 88 -4.75 9.94 -1.39
CA ALA A 88 -5.56 8.75 -1.57
C ALA A 88 -6.97 9.07 -2.06
N ASN A 89 -7.43 8.33 -3.05
CA ASN A 89 -8.78 8.41 -3.59
C ASN A 89 -9.33 7.00 -3.83
N VAL A 90 -9.95 6.43 -2.80
CA VAL A 90 -10.54 5.09 -2.82
C VAL A 90 -11.61 4.95 -3.89
N ALA A 91 -12.49 5.96 -4.03
CA ALA A 91 -13.53 5.94 -5.04
C ALA A 91 -12.97 5.85 -6.46
N LYS A 92 -11.86 6.55 -6.75
CA LYS A 92 -11.18 6.46 -8.04
C LYS A 92 -10.56 5.08 -8.24
N ALA A 93 -9.87 4.54 -7.22
CA ALA A 93 -9.20 3.25 -7.29
C ALA A 93 -10.16 2.08 -7.55
N LEU A 94 -11.37 2.15 -7.00
CA LEU A 94 -12.36 1.08 -7.08
C LEU A 94 -13.44 1.30 -8.15
N ARG A 95 -13.42 2.44 -8.84
CA ARG A 95 -14.47 2.79 -9.83
C ARG A 95 -14.57 1.77 -10.94
N GLY A 96 -15.78 1.26 -11.19
CA GLY A 96 -16.08 0.32 -12.27
C GLY A 96 -15.87 -1.15 -11.89
N ILE A 97 -15.34 -1.46 -10.71
CA ILE A 97 -15.31 -2.83 -10.21
C ILE A 97 -16.72 -3.24 -9.81
N ARG A 98 -17.19 -4.37 -10.36
CA ARG A 98 -18.56 -4.85 -10.12
C ARG A 98 -18.62 -5.74 -8.89
N PRO A 99 -19.75 -5.78 -8.17
CA PRO A 99 -19.98 -6.77 -7.10
C PRO A 99 -19.72 -8.21 -7.58
N GLY A 100 -19.20 -9.04 -6.67
CA GLY A 100 -18.85 -10.43 -6.95
C GLY A 100 -17.39 -10.67 -7.40
N HIS A 101 -16.62 -9.62 -7.67
CA HIS A 101 -15.21 -9.74 -7.95
C HIS A 101 -14.36 -9.63 -6.67
N PHE A 102 -13.28 -10.41 -6.63
CA PHE A 102 -12.30 -10.29 -5.56
C PHE A 102 -11.39 -9.07 -5.78
N VAL A 103 -11.26 -8.24 -4.76
CA VAL A 103 -10.41 -7.05 -4.75
C VAL A 103 -9.30 -7.22 -3.72
N LEU A 104 -8.06 -7.23 -4.21
CA LEU A 104 -6.84 -7.06 -3.42
C LEU A 104 -6.49 -5.57 -3.42
N MET A 105 -6.55 -4.93 -2.26
CA MET A 105 -6.19 -3.51 -2.11
C MET A 105 -4.76 -3.37 -1.60
N LEU A 106 -3.98 -2.55 -2.25
CA LEU A 106 -2.67 -2.09 -1.77
C LEU A 106 -2.80 -0.67 -1.23
N GLN A 107 -2.37 -0.46 -0.01
CA GLN A 107 -2.31 0.88 0.61
C GLN A 107 -1.15 0.96 1.59
N HIS A 108 -0.53 2.12 1.72
CA HIS A 108 0.60 2.27 2.62
C HIS A 108 0.18 2.34 4.09
N ILE A 109 -0.76 3.22 4.43
CA ILE A 109 -1.18 3.48 5.82
C ILE A 109 -2.39 2.61 6.18
N PRO A 110 -2.30 1.70 7.16
CA PRO A 110 -3.33 0.70 7.43
C PRO A 110 -4.66 1.27 7.94
N THR A 111 -4.66 2.44 8.59
CA THR A 111 -5.87 3.02 9.21
C THR A 111 -6.95 3.42 8.19
N GLN A 112 -6.61 3.59 6.91
CA GLN A 112 -7.60 3.83 5.85
C GLN A 112 -8.56 2.65 5.66
N TRP A 113 -8.14 1.43 6.01
CA TRP A 113 -8.94 0.22 5.89
C TRP A 113 -10.27 0.29 6.65
N GLU A 114 -10.33 1.01 7.77
CA GLU A 114 -11.57 1.16 8.54
C GLU A 114 -12.72 1.72 7.71
N ASP A 115 -12.42 2.67 6.83
CA ASP A 115 -13.40 3.34 5.99
C ASP A 115 -13.77 2.52 4.74
N MET A 116 -13.04 1.44 4.46
CA MET A 116 -13.31 0.53 3.34
C MET A 116 -14.12 -0.72 3.74
N ALA A 117 -14.49 -0.87 5.02
CA ALA A 117 -15.38 -1.95 5.46
C ALA A 117 -16.73 -1.91 4.70
N PRO A 118 -17.40 -3.05 4.45
CA PRO A 118 -18.66 -3.13 3.72
C PRO A 118 -19.73 -2.15 4.19
N SER A 119 -19.89 -1.99 5.51
CA SER A 119 -20.86 -1.05 6.09
C SER A 119 -20.51 0.42 5.92
N ARG A 120 -19.26 0.75 5.58
CA ARG A 120 -18.74 2.13 5.58
C ARG A 120 -18.33 2.66 4.22
N ILE A 121 -17.81 1.81 3.32
CA ILE A 121 -17.17 2.24 2.08
C ILE A 121 -18.04 3.15 1.23
N ASN A 122 -19.31 2.81 1.08
CA ASN A 122 -20.25 3.62 0.31
C ASN A 122 -20.74 4.87 1.05
N LEU A 123 -20.69 4.89 2.38
CA LEU A 123 -21.01 6.07 3.19
C LEU A 123 -19.89 7.11 3.12
N VAL A 124 -18.63 6.65 3.13
CA VAL A 124 -17.45 7.52 3.16
C VAL A 124 -17.04 7.96 1.75
N TYR A 125 -17.03 7.04 0.79
CA TYR A 125 -16.44 7.25 -0.54
C TYR A 125 -17.46 7.17 -1.67
N GLY A 126 -18.65 6.61 -1.45
CA GLY A 126 -19.66 6.42 -2.48
C GLY A 126 -20.21 7.75 -3.00
N ARG A 127 -20.61 7.75 -4.27
CA ARG A 127 -21.34 8.85 -4.92
C ARG A 127 -22.73 8.39 -5.29
N LYS A 128 -23.66 9.34 -5.49
CA LYS A 128 -25.03 9.03 -5.90
C LYS A 128 -25.05 8.18 -7.17
N GLY A 129 -25.63 7.00 -7.07
CA GLY A 129 -25.73 6.05 -8.19
C GLY A 129 -24.49 5.18 -8.44
N GLU A 130 -23.45 5.28 -7.60
CA GLU A 130 -22.25 4.46 -7.65
C GLU A 130 -22.20 3.52 -6.42
N VAL A 131 -21.90 2.25 -6.65
CA VAL A 131 -21.67 1.27 -5.59
C VAL A 131 -20.22 0.83 -5.66
N LEU A 132 -19.49 1.07 -4.58
CA LEU A 132 -18.10 0.63 -4.43
C LEU A 132 -18.07 -0.74 -3.77
N VAL A 133 -17.19 -1.61 -4.28
CA VAL A 133 -16.95 -2.95 -3.74
C VAL A 133 -15.90 -2.85 -2.63
N ALA A 134 -16.22 -3.33 -1.43
CA ALA A 134 -15.26 -3.42 -0.33
C ALA A 134 -14.16 -4.43 -0.68
N PRO A 135 -12.87 -4.09 -0.50
CA PRO A 135 -11.77 -5.02 -0.73
C PRO A 135 -11.82 -6.19 0.25
N GLN A 136 -11.73 -7.42 -0.28
CA GLN A 136 -11.72 -8.63 0.57
C GLN A 136 -10.39 -8.81 1.29
N LEU A 137 -9.28 -8.39 0.67
CA LEU A 137 -7.96 -8.38 1.29
C LEU A 137 -7.27 -7.05 1.03
N THR A 138 -6.76 -6.45 2.10
CA THR A 138 -5.95 -5.23 2.04
C THR A 138 -4.54 -5.53 2.57
N LEU A 139 -3.51 -5.07 1.86
CA LEU A 139 -2.13 -5.17 2.27
C LEU A 139 -1.58 -3.78 2.60
N SER A 140 -0.94 -3.65 3.76
CA SER A 140 -0.36 -2.40 4.25
C SER A 140 1.01 -2.59 4.87
N GLY A 141 1.74 -1.50 5.03
CA GLY A 141 3.00 -1.42 5.75
C GLY A 141 3.00 -0.27 6.76
N HIS A 142 3.91 0.68 6.58
CA HIS A 142 4.01 1.95 7.32
C HIS A 142 4.52 1.88 8.75
N THR A 143 4.04 0.96 9.57
CA THR A 143 4.31 0.87 11.01
C THR A 143 5.65 0.22 11.33
N HIS A 144 6.22 -0.55 10.36
CA HIS A 144 7.45 -1.33 10.51
C HIS A 144 7.44 -2.30 11.70
N ALA A 145 6.27 -2.66 12.23
CA ALA A 145 6.08 -3.37 13.50
C ALA A 145 6.84 -2.70 14.67
N GLY A 146 6.88 -1.35 14.66
CA GLY A 146 7.59 -0.53 15.63
C GLY A 146 9.10 -0.52 15.48
N GLN A 147 9.67 -1.32 14.56
CA GLN A 147 11.11 -1.44 14.23
C GLN A 147 12.03 -1.77 15.41
N ILE A 148 11.75 -1.23 16.61
CA ILE A 148 12.46 -1.51 17.86
C ILE A 148 11.45 -2.07 18.85
N SER A 149 11.72 -3.27 19.38
CA SER A 149 10.92 -3.93 20.41
C SER A 149 11.82 -4.36 21.56
N VAL A 150 11.49 -3.98 22.78
CA VAL A 150 12.22 -4.37 24.00
C VAL A 150 11.23 -5.07 24.92
N PHE A 151 11.48 -6.32 25.27
CA PHE A 151 10.58 -7.18 26.06
C PHE A 151 9.14 -7.23 25.49
N GLY A 152 8.99 -7.22 24.16
CA GLY A 152 7.69 -7.21 23.48
C GLY A 152 7.00 -5.85 23.40
N LEU A 153 7.52 -4.81 24.06
CA LEU A 153 7.03 -3.45 23.97
C LEU A 153 7.63 -2.75 22.76
N ARG A 154 6.80 -2.17 21.94
CA ARG A 154 7.22 -1.43 20.73
C ARG A 154 6.46 -0.10 20.61
N PRO A 155 7.07 0.95 19.98
CA PRO A 155 6.46 2.29 19.90
C PRO A 155 5.09 2.30 19.23
N THR A 156 4.84 1.37 18.31
CA THR A 156 3.61 1.31 17.52
C THR A 156 2.55 0.38 18.11
N MET A 157 2.79 -0.29 19.24
CA MET A 157 1.86 -1.28 19.82
C MET A 157 0.46 -0.71 20.16
N PHE A 158 0.35 0.58 20.32
CA PHE A 158 -0.91 1.29 20.56
C PHE A 158 -1.48 1.92 19.28
N ALA A 159 -0.76 1.82 18.16
CA ALA A 159 -1.28 2.27 16.88
C ALA A 159 -2.31 1.25 16.36
N PRO A 160 -3.44 1.70 15.80
CA PRO A 160 -4.36 0.81 15.14
C PRO A 160 -3.70 0.04 14.01
N TYR A 161 -3.92 -1.29 13.97
CA TYR A 161 -3.41 -2.16 12.89
C TYR A 161 -1.89 -2.15 12.75
N ASP A 162 -1.20 -2.19 13.87
CA ASP A 162 0.26 -2.10 13.95
C ASP A 162 0.98 -3.18 13.14
N TYR A 163 0.56 -4.46 13.27
CA TYR A 163 1.24 -5.59 12.64
C TYR A 163 0.37 -6.85 12.64
N GLY A 164 0.42 -7.60 11.55
CA GLY A 164 -0.27 -8.89 11.42
C GLY A 164 -1.61 -8.81 10.72
N LEU A 165 -2.44 -9.83 10.93
CA LEU A 165 -3.74 -10.01 10.30
C LEU A 165 -4.87 -9.47 11.18
N TYR A 166 -5.75 -8.70 10.57
CA TYR A 166 -6.98 -8.18 11.16
C TYR A 166 -8.16 -8.57 10.27
N GLU A 167 -9.33 -8.76 10.89
CA GLU A 167 -10.55 -9.09 10.17
C GLU A 167 -11.72 -8.22 10.66
N ARG A 168 -12.54 -7.80 9.74
CA ARG A 168 -13.77 -7.03 10.01
C ARG A 168 -14.77 -7.23 8.88
N GLU A 169 -16.00 -7.61 9.22
CA GLU A 169 -17.12 -7.76 8.28
C GLU A 169 -16.77 -8.65 7.06
N GLY A 170 -15.98 -9.72 7.27
CA GLY A 170 -15.51 -10.62 6.22
C GLY A 170 -14.40 -10.07 5.33
N CYS A 171 -13.89 -8.88 5.62
CA CYS A 171 -12.73 -8.28 4.94
C CYS A 171 -11.49 -8.37 5.82
N GLN A 172 -10.34 -8.59 5.21
CA GLN A 172 -9.07 -8.78 5.89
C GLN A 172 -8.10 -7.66 5.59
N LEU A 173 -7.31 -7.29 6.60
CA LEU A 173 -6.14 -6.42 6.47
C LEU A 173 -4.92 -7.17 6.97
N PHE A 174 -3.85 -7.19 6.19
CA PHE A 174 -2.54 -7.63 6.65
C PHE A 174 -1.56 -6.46 6.65
N THR A 175 -1.00 -6.15 7.83
CA THR A 175 0.03 -5.10 7.98
C THR A 175 1.39 -5.77 8.20
N THR A 176 2.32 -5.53 7.28
CA THR A 176 3.67 -6.10 7.31
C THR A 176 4.70 -5.16 7.93
N ALA A 177 5.71 -5.73 8.58
CA ALA A 177 6.90 -4.99 9.01
C ALA A 177 7.77 -4.54 7.82
N GLY A 178 7.66 -5.20 6.67
CA GLY A 178 8.41 -4.91 5.46
C GLY A 178 9.93 -5.07 5.58
N LEU A 179 10.65 -4.71 4.53
CA LEU A 179 12.12 -4.76 4.48
C LEU A 179 12.77 -3.45 4.93
N GLY A 180 12.14 -2.32 4.65
CA GLY A 180 12.63 -0.98 4.99
C GLY A 180 12.43 -0.60 6.46
N GLY A 181 12.94 0.56 6.85
CA GLY A 181 12.77 1.11 8.19
C GLY A 181 13.11 2.59 8.26
N VAL A 182 12.74 3.23 9.36
CA VAL A 182 13.01 4.65 9.62
C VAL A 182 14.46 4.85 10.07
N VAL A 183 15.02 3.87 10.80
CA VAL A 183 16.40 3.85 11.27
C VAL A 183 17.13 2.64 10.69
N PRO A 184 18.48 2.66 10.58
CA PRO A 184 19.24 1.60 9.91
C PRO A 184 19.37 0.31 10.73
N ILE A 185 18.69 0.21 11.86
CA ILE A 185 18.74 -0.95 12.76
C ILE A 185 17.33 -1.44 13.09
N ARG A 186 17.21 -2.74 13.36
CA ARG A 186 16.00 -3.36 13.94
C ARG A 186 16.38 -4.11 15.20
N VAL A 187 15.57 -4.01 16.24
CA VAL A 187 15.76 -4.73 17.51
C VAL A 187 14.43 -5.37 17.89
N GLY A 188 14.40 -6.69 18.04
CA GLY A 188 13.17 -7.41 18.39
C GLY A 188 12.04 -7.35 17.33
N SER A 189 12.33 -6.80 16.17
CA SER A 189 11.45 -6.78 15.00
C SER A 189 12.25 -7.18 13.77
N THR A 190 11.78 -8.18 13.04
CA THR A 190 12.49 -8.74 11.89
C THR A 190 11.98 -8.10 10.59
N ALA A 191 12.89 -7.85 9.64
CA ALA A 191 12.51 -7.54 8.28
C ALA A 191 11.87 -8.78 7.65
N GLU A 192 10.77 -8.61 6.90
CA GLU A 192 10.01 -9.75 6.37
C GLU A 192 9.56 -9.56 4.93
N ILE A 193 9.42 -10.69 4.25
CA ILE A 193 8.67 -10.83 3.00
C ILE A 193 7.53 -11.80 3.30
N VAL A 194 6.31 -11.37 3.04
CA VAL A 194 5.10 -12.15 3.33
C VAL A 194 4.65 -12.87 2.07
N VAL A 195 4.36 -14.17 2.19
CA VAL A 195 3.76 -14.98 1.13
C VAL A 195 2.30 -15.22 1.48
N ILE A 196 1.39 -14.80 0.62
CA ILE A 196 -0.05 -14.96 0.78
C ILE A 196 -0.58 -15.84 -0.35
N THR A 197 -1.34 -16.88 0.01
CA THR A 197 -2.02 -17.73 -0.96
C THR A 197 -3.52 -17.46 -0.91
N LEU A 198 -4.07 -17.03 -2.04
CA LEU A 198 -5.52 -16.93 -2.24
C LEU A 198 -6.07 -18.30 -2.64
N LYS A 199 -7.13 -18.73 -2.00
CA LYS A 199 -7.81 -20.01 -2.27
C LYS A 199 -9.26 -19.77 -2.65
#